data_7a52c5b888ab555ba11fafb7370395fb
#
_entry.id   7a52c5b888ab555ba11fafb7370395fb
#
_cell.length_a   1.000
_cell.length_b   1.000
_cell.length_c   1.000
_cell.angle_alpha   90.00
_cell.angle_beta   90.00
_cell.angle_gamma   90.00
#
_symmetry.space_group_name_H-M   'P 1'
#
loop_
_entity.id
_entity.type
_entity.pdbx_description
1 polymer ?
#
loop_
_entity_poly.entity_id
_entity_poly.type
_entity_poly.pdbx_seq_one_letter_code
_entity_poly.pdbx_strand_id
1 'polypeptide(L)'
;MQILKKSGAIFVFACLSLFALAEAKPSMAPATDSGYLVSFDGTKIYYETTGKGEPVILIHGFIVNGQSWKGTALYNDLVAGGYKVVLLDQRGNGRSDKPQDSTAYDNDAEAKDIMALTAKLGIRSYNAVGYSRGSIIVSRLLVLDKKIKKAVIGGMGSDFTNPQWPRRILFYHALRGDSVPELKQMVDYVKKQGLDQHALAYLQRSQPSTSKEELSRVKQPVLVICGDQDSDNGSAKDLAALIPGAGFVTTPGVHNNASQTKEFSAAILSFFQKK
;
A
#
# COMPACT_ATOMS: atom_id res chain seq x y z
N MET A 1 -14.05 82.98 -50.99
CA MET A 1 -14.33 82.40 -49.68
C MET A 1 -14.17 80.91 -49.81
N GLN A 2 -12.91 80.41 -49.59
CA GLN A 2 -12.57 79.01 -49.78
C GLN A 2 -12.54 78.33 -48.41
N ILE A 3 -13.28 77.24 -48.29
CA ILE A 3 -13.36 76.43 -47.11
C ILE A 3 -12.40 75.25 -47.32
N LEU A 4 -11.33 75.19 -46.54
CA LEU A 4 -10.39 74.04 -46.50
C LEU A 4 -11.05 72.88 -45.71
N LYS A 5 -11.13 71.72 -46.36
CA LYS A 5 -11.44 70.43 -45.72
C LYS A 5 -10.13 69.84 -45.19
N LYS A 6 -10.04 69.63 -43.90
CA LYS A 6 -8.97 68.85 -43.28
C LYS A 6 -9.39 67.38 -43.22
N SER A 7 -8.65 66.53 -43.88
CA SER A 7 -8.80 65.07 -43.81
C SER A 7 -7.95 64.55 -42.65
N GLY A 8 -8.62 63.99 -41.63
CA GLY A 8 -7.92 63.30 -40.49
C GLY A 8 -7.74 61.83 -40.85
N ALA A 9 -6.51 61.36 -40.93
CA ALA A 9 -6.22 59.95 -41.06
C ALA A 9 -6.23 59.29 -39.67
N ILE A 10 -7.08 58.29 -39.43
CA ILE A 10 -7.14 57.46 -38.24
C ILE A 10 -6.17 56.32 -38.46
N PHE A 11 -5.06 56.28 -37.73
CA PHE A 11 -4.18 55.10 -37.62
C PHE A 11 -4.76 54.13 -36.63
N VAL A 12 -5.22 52.98 -37.09
CA VAL A 12 -5.62 51.84 -36.23
C VAL A 12 -4.34 50.99 -35.99
N PHE A 13 -3.87 51.06 -34.76
CA PHE A 13 -2.78 50.14 -34.29
C PHE A 13 -3.45 48.79 -33.96
N ALA A 14 -3.23 47.80 -34.81
CA ALA A 14 -3.60 46.40 -34.52
C ALA A 14 -2.49 45.77 -33.64
N CYS A 15 -2.76 45.66 -32.35
CA CYS A 15 -1.93 44.85 -31.46
C CYS A 15 -2.16 43.34 -31.76
N LEU A 16 -1.26 42.71 -32.51
CA LEU A 16 -1.18 41.26 -32.59
C LEU A 16 -0.57 40.73 -31.30
N SER A 17 -1.40 40.23 -30.38
CA SER A 17 -0.95 39.45 -29.24
C SER A 17 -0.62 38.02 -29.74
N LEU A 18 0.68 37.72 -29.87
CA LEU A 18 1.17 36.36 -30.05
C LEU A 18 0.89 35.57 -28.75
N PHE A 19 -0.15 34.75 -28.74
CA PHE A 19 -0.29 33.67 -27.76
C PHE A 19 0.70 32.57 -28.16
N ALA A 20 1.82 32.47 -27.43
CA ALA A 20 2.71 31.33 -27.51
C ALA A 20 1.96 30.14 -26.88
N LEU A 21 1.44 29.25 -27.71
CA LEU A 21 0.99 27.92 -27.28
C LEU A 21 2.22 27.17 -26.77
N ALA A 22 2.36 27.10 -25.45
CA ALA A 22 3.31 26.19 -24.83
C ALA A 22 2.89 24.76 -25.17
N GLU A 23 3.57 24.11 -26.12
CA GLU A 23 3.40 22.69 -26.37
C GLU A 23 3.72 21.94 -25.07
N ALA A 24 2.69 21.36 -24.46
CA ALA A 24 2.86 20.43 -23.37
C ALA A 24 3.66 19.24 -23.88
N LYS A 25 4.91 19.10 -23.45
CA LYS A 25 5.72 17.91 -23.72
C LYS A 25 4.92 16.69 -23.32
N PRO A 26 4.81 15.66 -24.17
CA PRO A 26 4.13 14.43 -23.80
C PRO A 26 4.79 13.88 -22.52
N SER A 27 4.01 13.74 -21.46
CA SER A 27 4.45 13.12 -20.21
C SER A 27 4.77 11.67 -20.54
N MET A 28 6.05 11.35 -20.65
CA MET A 28 6.48 9.96 -20.72
C MET A 28 5.99 9.24 -19.47
N ALA A 29 5.35 8.08 -19.65
CA ALA A 29 5.00 7.23 -18.52
C ALA A 29 6.23 7.01 -17.65
N PRO A 30 6.12 7.14 -16.32
CA PRO A 30 7.29 7.00 -15.44
C PRO A 30 7.89 5.61 -15.59
N ALA A 31 9.24 5.57 -15.72
CA ALA A 31 9.97 4.33 -15.88
C ALA A 31 9.69 3.39 -14.70
N THR A 32 9.36 2.14 -15.02
CA THR A 32 9.23 1.06 -14.06
C THR A 32 10.46 0.18 -14.13
N ASP A 33 11.08 -0.07 -12.98
CA ASP A 33 12.18 -1.02 -12.81
C ASP A 33 11.71 -2.19 -11.96
N SER A 34 12.27 -3.38 -12.18
CA SER A 34 11.88 -4.58 -11.43
C SER A 34 13.08 -5.49 -11.18
N GLY A 35 12.99 -6.31 -10.17
CA GLY A 35 14.08 -7.24 -9.85
C GLY A 35 13.77 -8.11 -8.65
N TYR A 36 14.80 -8.78 -8.19
CA TYR A 36 14.76 -9.62 -6.99
C TYR A 36 15.73 -9.11 -5.93
N LEU A 37 15.25 -9.07 -4.71
CA LEU A 37 16.06 -9.04 -3.51
C LEU A 37 16.37 -10.50 -3.13
N VAL A 38 17.61 -10.83 -2.83
CA VAL A 38 17.94 -12.00 -2.01
C VAL A 38 17.90 -11.55 -0.56
N SER A 39 16.94 -12.06 0.20
CA SER A 39 16.70 -11.68 1.59
C SER A 39 17.71 -12.30 2.54
N PHE A 40 17.58 -12.03 3.83
CA PHE A 40 18.51 -12.43 4.90
C PHE A 40 18.69 -13.95 5.04
N ASP A 41 17.72 -14.73 4.57
CA ASP A 41 17.70 -16.22 4.61
C ASP A 41 17.84 -16.85 3.22
N GLY A 42 18.19 -16.08 2.19
CA GLY A 42 18.32 -16.53 0.81
C GLY A 42 17.01 -16.52 -0.01
N THR A 43 15.86 -16.24 0.62
CA THR A 43 14.57 -16.14 -0.06
C THR A 43 14.60 -15.00 -1.08
N LYS A 44 14.19 -15.24 -2.32
CA LYS A 44 14.10 -14.23 -3.36
C LYS A 44 12.76 -13.53 -3.31
N ILE A 45 12.79 -12.22 -3.10
CA ILE A 45 11.62 -11.35 -3.03
C ILE A 45 11.55 -10.52 -4.30
N TYR A 46 10.50 -10.70 -5.08
CA TYR A 46 10.25 -9.90 -6.27
C TYR A 46 9.74 -8.51 -5.89
N TYR A 47 10.24 -7.49 -6.58
CA TYR A 47 9.78 -6.11 -6.40
C TYR A 47 9.73 -5.35 -7.72
N GLU A 48 8.94 -4.28 -7.73
CA GLU A 48 8.90 -3.27 -8.80
C GLU A 48 8.96 -1.88 -8.20
N THR A 49 9.58 -0.95 -8.92
CA THR A 49 9.60 0.47 -8.55
C THR A 49 9.14 1.33 -9.71
N THR A 50 8.31 2.32 -9.45
CA THR A 50 7.82 3.28 -10.46
C THR A 50 7.98 4.70 -9.92
N GLY A 51 8.57 5.60 -10.71
CA GLY A 51 8.82 6.98 -10.31
C GLY A 51 10.13 7.18 -9.53
N LYS A 52 10.42 8.42 -9.09
CA LYS A 52 11.72 8.80 -8.51
C LYS A 52 11.63 9.64 -7.22
N GLY A 53 10.46 10.08 -6.80
CA GLY A 53 10.26 10.98 -5.66
C GLY A 53 10.34 10.31 -4.30
N GLU A 54 9.58 10.83 -3.34
CA GLU A 54 9.49 10.28 -2.00
C GLU A 54 9.01 8.82 -2.04
N PRO A 55 9.70 7.87 -1.38
CA PRO A 55 9.34 6.48 -1.45
C PRO A 55 8.04 6.16 -0.70
N VAL A 56 7.15 5.41 -1.35
CA VAL A 56 5.96 4.80 -0.75
C VAL A 56 6.00 3.31 -1.03
N ILE A 57 5.99 2.48 0.01
CA ILE A 57 5.92 1.02 -0.12
C ILE A 57 4.49 0.57 0.07
N LEU A 58 3.93 -0.11 -0.94
CA LEU A 58 2.59 -0.66 -0.91
C LEU A 58 2.65 -2.17 -0.62
N ILE A 59 2.09 -2.59 0.50
CA ILE A 59 2.14 -3.95 1.03
C ILE A 59 0.78 -4.59 0.85
N HIS A 60 0.72 -5.63 0.01
CA HIS A 60 -0.54 -6.27 -0.40
C HIS A 60 -1.16 -7.15 0.69
N GLY A 61 -2.44 -7.47 0.53
CA GLY A 61 -3.22 -8.34 1.40
C GLY A 61 -2.92 -9.82 1.22
N PHE A 62 -3.76 -10.67 1.85
CA PHE A 62 -3.67 -12.12 1.76
C PHE A 62 -4.18 -12.63 0.40
N ILE A 63 -3.62 -13.75 -0.11
CA ILE A 63 -3.95 -14.43 -1.38
C ILE A 63 -3.92 -13.55 -2.65
N VAL A 64 -3.21 -12.44 -2.59
CA VAL A 64 -2.94 -11.55 -3.72
C VAL A 64 -1.42 -11.28 -3.79
N ASN A 65 -0.99 -10.39 -4.68
CA ASN A 65 0.41 -10.00 -4.83
C ASN A 65 0.54 -8.50 -5.11
N GLY A 66 1.74 -8.00 -5.31
CA GLY A 66 2.02 -6.58 -5.52
C GLY A 66 1.25 -5.96 -6.71
N GLN A 67 0.92 -6.77 -7.73
CA GLN A 67 0.18 -6.27 -8.89
C GLN A 67 -1.25 -5.83 -8.55
N SER A 68 -1.82 -6.32 -7.44
CA SER A 68 -3.17 -5.92 -7.00
C SER A 68 -3.30 -4.42 -6.76
N TRP A 69 -2.19 -3.72 -6.50
CA TRP A 69 -2.18 -2.28 -6.34
C TRP A 69 -2.27 -1.49 -7.65
N LYS A 70 -1.76 -2.03 -8.77
CA LYS A 70 -1.67 -1.29 -10.05
C LYS A 70 -3.03 -0.88 -10.62
N GLY A 71 -4.09 -1.60 -10.28
CA GLY A 71 -5.46 -1.27 -10.69
C GLY A 71 -6.15 -0.24 -9.79
N THR A 72 -5.53 0.19 -8.69
CA THR A 72 -6.16 1.08 -7.72
C THR A 72 -5.96 2.56 -8.06
N ALA A 73 -6.91 3.40 -7.61
CA ALA A 73 -6.76 4.85 -7.68
C ALA A 73 -5.49 5.31 -6.96
N LEU A 74 -5.20 4.75 -5.77
CA LEU A 74 -4.03 5.11 -4.97
C LEU A 74 -2.71 4.95 -5.72
N TYR A 75 -2.50 3.81 -6.40
CA TYR A 75 -1.27 3.60 -7.16
C TYR A 75 -1.09 4.66 -8.25
N ASN A 76 -2.14 4.89 -9.02
CA ASN A 76 -2.11 5.86 -10.12
C ASN A 76 -1.87 7.28 -9.62
N ASP A 77 -2.54 7.67 -8.55
CA ASP A 77 -2.42 9.01 -7.97
C ASP A 77 -1.06 9.24 -7.31
N LEU A 78 -0.47 8.23 -6.66
CA LEU A 78 0.90 8.31 -6.14
C LEU A 78 1.92 8.49 -7.26
N VAL A 79 1.79 7.70 -8.33
CA VAL A 79 2.69 7.81 -9.50
C VAL A 79 2.53 9.18 -10.17
N ALA A 80 1.31 9.65 -10.38
CA ALA A 80 1.02 10.97 -10.94
C ALA A 80 1.49 12.11 -10.02
N GLY A 81 1.40 11.91 -8.70
CA GLY A 81 1.90 12.83 -7.68
C GLY A 81 3.43 12.85 -7.53
N GLY A 82 4.16 12.10 -8.35
CA GLY A 82 5.61 12.10 -8.40
C GLY A 82 6.30 11.27 -7.30
N TYR A 83 5.58 10.42 -6.57
CA TYR A 83 6.18 9.50 -5.61
C TYR A 83 6.99 8.40 -6.29
N LYS A 84 7.97 7.84 -5.57
CA LYS A 84 8.58 6.56 -5.93
C LYS A 84 7.76 5.43 -5.29
N VAL A 85 6.88 4.80 -6.06
CA VAL A 85 6.07 3.69 -5.59
C VAL A 85 6.88 2.40 -5.67
N VAL A 86 6.95 1.67 -4.56
CA VAL A 86 7.59 0.35 -4.45
C VAL A 86 6.51 -0.68 -4.18
N LEU A 87 6.39 -1.64 -5.07
CA LEU A 87 5.57 -2.85 -4.91
C LEU A 87 6.48 -4.02 -4.63
N LEU A 88 6.02 -4.97 -3.83
CA LEU A 88 6.70 -6.26 -3.69
C LEU A 88 5.66 -7.37 -3.67
N ASP A 89 6.07 -8.54 -4.12
CA ASP A 89 5.36 -9.77 -3.80
C ASP A 89 5.95 -10.28 -2.47
N GLN A 90 5.16 -10.32 -1.40
CA GLN A 90 5.64 -10.85 -0.12
C GLN A 90 6.05 -12.33 -0.29
N ARG A 91 7.00 -12.83 0.52
CA ARG A 91 7.35 -14.26 0.51
C ARG A 91 6.10 -15.14 0.54
N GLY A 92 6.10 -16.24 -0.15
CA GLY A 92 4.92 -17.11 -0.26
C GLY A 92 3.90 -16.68 -1.31
N ASN A 93 4.08 -15.53 -1.97
CA ASN A 93 3.11 -14.96 -2.92
C ASN A 93 3.76 -14.61 -4.26
N GLY A 94 2.94 -14.53 -5.29
CA GLY A 94 3.28 -14.01 -6.61
C GLY A 94 4.54 -14.63 -7.21
N ARG A 95 5.49 -13.78 -7.59
CA ARG A 95 6.80 -14.14 -8.19
C ARG A 95 7.90 -14.38 -7.14
N SER A 96 7.65 -14.05 -5.87
CA SER A 96 8.58 -14.33 -4.78
C SER A 96 8.65 -15.83 -4.49
N ASP A 97 9.77 -16.25 -3.90
CA ASP A 97 9.94 -17.64 -3.47
C ASP A 97 8.88 -18.03 -2.44
N LYS A 98 8.58 -19.32 -2.43
CA LYS A 98 7.60 -19.95 -1.55
C LYS A 98 8.30 -21.07 -0.77
N PRO A 99 9.13 -20.70 0.25
CA PRO A 99 9.85 -21.69 1.04
C PRO A 99 8.90 -22.76 1.58
N GLN A 100 9.31 -24.03 1.46
CA GLN A 100 8.53 -25.16 1.96
C GLN A 100 8.90 -25.52 3.41
N ASP A 101 9.93 -24.88 3.96
CA ASP A 101 10.22 -24.90 5.38
C ASP A 101 9.41 -23.80 6.08
N SER A 102 8.55 -24.22 6.99
CA SER A 102 7.69 -23.29 7.74
C SER A 102 8.46 -22.29 8.59
N THR A 103 9.70 -22.61 9.01
CA THR A 103 10.54 -21.69 9.82
C THR A 103 10.99 -20.46 9.03
N ALA A 104 11.00 -20.53 7.70
CA ALA A 104 11.30 -19.40 6.83
C ALA A 104 10.27 -18.26 6.93
N TYR A 105 9.14 -18.48 7.57
CA TYR A 105 8.09 -17.47 7.79
C TYR A 105 8.09 -16.91 9.21
N ASP A 106 8.88 -17.47 10.11
CA ASP A 106 8.94 -17.08 11.52
C ASP A 106 9.72 -15.78 11.74
N ASN A 107 9.67 -15.25 12.95
CA ASN A 107 10.52 -14.15 13.44
C ASN A 107 10.43 -12.88 12.58
N ASP A 108 9.24 -12.46 12.24
CA ASP A 108 8.98 -11.23 11.47
C ASP A 108 9.60 -11.23 10.05
N ALA A 109 9.71 -12.41 9.43
CA ALA A 109 10.41 -12.58 8.16
C ALA A 109 9.92 -11.63 7.07
N GLU A 110 8.60 -11.40 6.94
CA GLU A 110 8.03 -10.48 5.94
C GLU A 110 8.42 -9.02 6.21
N ALA A 111 8.45 -8.59 7.48
CA ALA A 111 8.93 -7.25 7.84
C ALA A 111 10.43 -7.10 7.54
N LYS A 112 11.24 -8.13 7.84
CA LYS A 112 12.67 -8.16 7.51
C LYS A 112 12.93 -8.11 6.01
N ASP A 113 12.10 -8.75 5.18
CA ASP A 113 12.19 -8.65 3.72
C ASP A 113 12.04 -7.20 3.26
N ILE A 114 11.06 -6.47 3.79
CA ILE A 114 10.83 -5.07 3.44
C ILE A 114 12.00 -4.19 3.91
N MET A 115 12.50 -4.41 5.12
CA MET A 115 13.68 -3.70 5.63
C MET A 115 14.92 -3.95 4.77
N ALA A 116 15.15 -5.19 4.33
CA ALA A 116 16.22 -5.55 3.41
C ALA A 116 16.02 -4.92 2.03
N LEU A 117 14.79 -4.89 1.52
CA LEU A 117 14.46 -4.24 0.25
C LEU A 117 14.74 -2.73 0.30
N THR A 118 14.33 -2.04 1.37
CA THR A 118 14.64 -0.62 1.53
C THR A 118 16.15 -0.36 1.58
N ALA A 119 16.92 -1.23 2.23
CA ALA A 119 18.38 -1.14 2.26
C ALA A 119 18.99 -1.35 0.86
N LYS A 120 18.56 -2.39 0.12
CA LYS A 120 18.99 -2.66 -1.27
C LYS A 120 18.71 -1.48 -2.19
N LEU A 121 17.56 -0.83 -2.05
CA LEU A 121 17.15 0.31 -2.87
C LEU A 121 17.75 1.66 -2.43
N GLY A 122 18.58 1.67 -1.37
CA GLY A 122 19.16 2.89 -0.81
C GLY A 122 18.14 3.85 -0.18
N ILE A 123 16.98 3.33 0.23
CA ILE A 123 15.89 4.12 0.81
C ILE A 123 16.21 4.40 2.27
N ARG A 124 16.39 5.67 2.59
CA ARG A 124 16.72 6.14 3.95
C ARG A 124 15.48 6.46 4.79
N SER A 125 14.40 6.82 4.15
CA SER A 125 13.09 7.02 4.80
C SER A 125 11.98 6.79 3.77
N TYR A 126 10.79 6.35 4.22
CA TYR A 126 9.68 6.00 3.34
C TYR A 126 8.32 6.11 4.06
N ASN A 127 7.26 6.20 3.28
CA ASN A 127 5.90 5.99 3.75
C ASN A 127 5.49 4.55 3.47
N ALA A 128 4.77 3.92 4.40
CA ALA A 128 4.28 2.56 4.25
C ALA A 128 2.75 2.54 4.17
N VAL A 129 2.19 1.80 3.21
CA VAL A 129 0.75 1.55 3.10
C VAL A 129 0.52 0.05 3.07
N GLY A 130 -0.24 -0.46 4.01
CA GLY A 130 -0.72 -1.83 4.01
C GLY A 130 -2.23 -1.90 3.82
N TYR A 131 -2.71 -2.99 3.24
CA TYR A 131 -4.13 -3.31 3.22
C TYR A 131 -4.37 -4.73 3.71
N SER A 132 -5.42 -4.92 4.55
CA SER A 132 -5.73 -6.24 5.11
C SER A 132 -4.50 -6.84 5.81
N ARG A 133 -4.05 -8.03 5.43
CA ARG A 133 -2.84 -8.64 5.98
C ARG A 133 -1.59 -7.75 5.82
N GLY A 134 -1.48 -6.97 4.75
CA GLY A 134 -0.40 -5.99 4.59
C GLY A 134 -0.35 -4.94 5.71
N SER A 135 -1.50 -4.62 6.31
CA SER A 135 -1.60 -3.73 7.47
C SER A 135 -0.97 -4.31 8.74
N ILE A 136 -1.06 -5.63 8.91
CA ILE A 136 -0.40 -6.33 10.03
C ILE A 136 1.12 -6.20 9.89
N ILE A 137 1.64 -6.33 8.66
CA ILE A 137 3.07 -6.15 8.38
C ILE A 137 3.49 -4.69 8.60
N VAL A 138 2.67 -3.70 8.19
CA VAL A 138 2.93 -2.28 8.47
C VAL A 138 2.98 -2.03 9.97
N SER A 139 2.04 -2.59 10.75
CA SER A 139 2.02 -2.46 12.20
C SER A 139 3.30 -3.02 12.84
N ARG A 140 3.78 -4.14 12.33
CA ARG A 140 5.05 -4.72 12.79
C ARG A 140 6.26 -3.87 12.39
N LEU A 141 6.27 -3.35 11.17
CA LEU A 141 7.32 -2.44 10.70
C LEU A 141 7.40 -1.14 11.52
N LEU A 142 6.27 -0.59 11.98
CA LEU A 142 6.26 0.59 12.87
C LEU A 142 7.05 0.39 14.16
N VAL A 143 7.12 -0.85 14.65
CA VAL A 143 7.92 -1.22 15.82
C VAL A 143 9.40 -1.41 15.46
N LEU A 144 9.67 -2.05 14.31
CA LEU A 144 11.01 -2.53 13.96
C LEU A 144 11.83 -1.52 13.16
N ASP A 145 11.19 -0.74 12.25
CA ASP A 145 11.91 0.10 11.28
C ASP A 145 11.73 1.60 11.56
N LYS A 146 12.80 2.24 12.03
CA LYS A 146 12.85 3.69 12.27
C LYS A 146 12.79 4.55 10.99
N LYS A 147 12.91 3.96 9.80
CA LYS A 147 12.87 4.67 8.52
C LYS A 147 11.46 5.08 8.09
N ILE A 148 10.42 4.57 8.75
CA ILE A 148 9.04 4.93 8.42
C ILE A 148 8.78 6.38 8.85
N LYS A 149 8.38 7.22 7.88
CA LYS A 149 7.94 8.60 8.11
C LYS A 149 6.47 8.66 8.50
N LYS A 150 5.62 8.02 7.70
CA LYS A 150 4.17 7.92 7.91
C LYS A 150 3.71 6.54 7.53
N ALA A 151 2.68 6.04 8.19
CA ALA A 151 2.12 4.74 7.90
C ALA A 151 0.60 4.77 7.73
N VAL A 152 0.10 3.93 6.84
CA VAL A 152 -1.33 3.70 6.63
C VAL A 152 -1.64 2.24 6.91
N ILE A 153 -2.60 2.01 7.79
CA ILE A 153 -3.15 0.70 8.14
C ILE A 153 -4.56 0.64 7.55
N GLY A 154 -4.72 -0.06 6.42
CA GLY A 154 -5.95 -0.11 5.65
C GLY A 154 -6.69 -1.46 5.81
N GLY A 155 -8.02 -1.43 5.95
CA GLY A 155 -8.86 -2.64 6.00
C GLY A 155 -8.52 -3.59 7.15
N MET A 156 -8.13 -3.05 8.31
CA MET A 156 -7.74 -3.83 9.47
C MET A 156 -8.25 -3.19 10.76
N GLY A 157 -8.79 -4.01 11.64
CA GLY A 157 -9.18 -3.64 12.99
C GLY A 157 -8.21 -4.17 14.04
N SER A 158 -8.61 -4.11 15.30
CA SER A 158 -7.74 -4.42 16.45
C SER A 158 -7.52 -5.90 16.71
N ASP A 159 -8.24 -6.81 16.05
CA ASP A 159 -8.25 -8.24 16.40
C ASP A 159 -6.89 -8.92 16.23
N PHE A 160 -6.08 -8.48 15.26
CA PHE A 160 -4.75 -9.06 15.02
C PHE A 160 -3.76 -8.83 16.18
N THR A 161 -4.05 -7.90 17.09
CA THR A 161 -3.22 -7.69 18.29
C THR A 161 -3.28 -8.86 19.27
N ASN A 162 -4.29 -9.72 19.11
CA ASN A 162 -4.40 -10.98 19.83
C ASN A 162 -3.62 -12.08 19.08
N PRO A 163 -2.52 -12.62 19.62
CA PRO A 163 -1.77 -13.70 18.98
C PRO A 163 -2.58 -14.99 18.82
N GLN A 164 -3.69 -15.13 19.56
CA GLN A 164 -4.66 -16.22 19.44
C GLN A 164 -5.89 -15.81 18.64
N TRP A 165 -5.76 -14.87 17.72
CA TRP A 165 -6.88 -14.40 16.90
C TRP A 165 -7.59 -15.56 16.19
N PRO A 166 -8.89 -15.85 16.51
CA PRO A 166 -9.56 -17.04 16.03
C PRO A 166 -9.64 -17.13 14.50
N ARG A 167 -9.87 -15.99 13.81
CA ARG A 167 -9.91 -15.93 12.34
C ARG A 167 -8.58 -16.40 11.73
N ARG A 168 -7.44 -15.95 12.24
CA ARG A 168 -6.10 -16.38 11.77
C ARG A 168 -5.91 -17.89 11.95
N ILE A 169 -6.28 -18.41 13.11
CA ILE A 169 -6.17 -19.84 13.44
C ILE A 169 -7.03 -20.66 12.49
N LEU A 170 -8.26 -20.21 12.22
CA LEU A 170 -9.18 -20.88 11.32
C LEU A 170 -8.64 -20.94 9.89
N PHE A 171 -8.05 -19.83 9.39
CA PHE A 171 -7.40 -19.77 8.08
C PHE A 171 -6.20 -20.73 8.00
N TYR A 172 -5.38 -20.80 9.05
CA TYR A 172 -4.28 -21.74 9.12
C TYR A 172 -4.76 -23.19 9.01
N HIS A 173 -5.79 -23.56 9.78
CA HIS A 173 -6.36 -24.90 9.74
C HIS A 173 -6.90 -25.24 8.34
N ALA A 174 -7.69 -24.38 7.74
CA ALA A 174 -8.23 -24.60 6.40
C ALA A 174 -7.12 -24.79 5.34
N LEU A 175 -6.09 -23.96 5.39
CA LEU A 175 -5.00 -23.99 4.40
C LEU A 175 -4.04 -25.16 4.61
N ARG A 176 -3.85 -25.65 5.82
CA ARG A 176 -3.05 -26.87 6.03
C ARG A 176 -3.78 -28.16 5.64
N GLY A 177 -5.09 -28.07 5.32
CA GLY A 177 -5.88 -29.18 4.83
C GLY A 177 -6.97 -29.70 5.79
N ASP A 178 -7.14 -29.10 6.95
CA ASP A 178 -8.22 -29.45 7.85
C ASP A 178 -9.58 -29.04 7.23
N SER A 179 -10.63 -29.79 7.56
CA SER A 179 -11.99 -29.45 7.11
C SER A 179 -12.53 -28.23 7.88
N VAL A 180 -12.66 -27.12 7.17
CA VAL A 180 -13.23 -25.87 7.69
C VAL A 180 -14.29 -25.41 6.68
N PRO A 181 -15.57 -25.80 6.88
CA PRO A 181 -16.64 -25.57 5.91
C PRO A 181 -16.79 -24.10 5.51
N GLU A 182 -16.64 -23.17 6.46
CA GLU A 182 -16.78 -21.72 6.25
C GLU A 182 -15.72 -21.16 5.30
N LEU A 183 -14.56 -21.80 5.21
CA LEU A 183 -13.44 -21.37 4.35
C LEU A 183 -13.28 -22.23 3.10
N LYS A 184 -14.18 -23.17 2.84
CA LYS A 184 -14.09 -24.05 1.67
C LYS A 184 -13.94 -23.28 0.36
N GLN A 185 -14.76 -22.24 0.16
CA GLN A 185 -14.69 -21.43 -1.06
C GLN A 185 -13.33 -20.73 -1.23
N MET A 186 -12.75 -20.25 -0.15
CA MET A 186 -11.42 -19.64 -0.15
C MET A 186 -10.34 -20.68 -0.51
N VAL A 187 -10.40 -21.88 0.07
CA VAL A 187 -9.45 -22.97 -0.24
C VAL A 187 -9.60 -23.42 -1.70
N ASP A 188 -10.82 -23.57 -2.19
CA ASP A 188 -11.11 -23.90 -3.60
C ASP A 188 -10.55 -22.81 -4.54
N TYR A 189 -10.71 -21.54 -4.18
CA TYR A 189 -10.12 -20.42 -4.93
C TYR A 189 -8.58 -20.50 -4.96
N VAL A 190 -7.92 -20.72 -3.81
CA VAL A 190 -6.47 -20.88 -3.71
C VAL A 190 -5.97 -21.98 -4.66
N LYS A 191 -6.63 -23.14 -4.64
CA LYS A 191 -6.30 -24.28 -5.53
C LYS A 191 -6.52 -23.92 -7.00
N LYS A 192 -7.66 -23.33 -7.33
CA LYS A 192 -8.01 -22.95 -8.72
C LYS A 192 -7.04 -21.93 -9.30
N GLN A 193 -6.52 -21.01 -8.48
CA GLN A 193 -5.52 -20.02 -8.90
C GLN A 193 -4.10 -20.55 -8.90
N GLY A 194 -3.87 -21.81 -8.55
CA GLY A 194 -2.53 -22.38 -8.47
C GLY A 194 -1.63 -21.71 -7.42
N LEU A 195 -2.22 -21.12 -6.37
CA LEU A 195 -1.46 -20.53 -5.28
C LEU A 195 -0.88 -21.64 -4.39
N ASP A 196 0.28 -21.37 -3.81
CA ASP A 196 0.94 -22.33 -2.91
C ASP A 196 0.20 -22.38 -1.55
N GLN A 197 -0.65 -23.38 -1.40
CA GLN A 197 -1.49 -23.53 -0.21
C GLN A 197 -0.66 -23.72 1.07
N HIS A 198 0.51 -24.41 0.99
CA HIS A 198 1.38 -24.62 2.15
C HIS A 198 2.07 -23.32 2.57
N ALA A 199 2.60 -22.57 1.62
CA ALA A 199 3.16 -21.24 1.89
C ALA A 199 2.13 -20.32 2.54
N LEU A 200 0.90 -20.31 2.02
CA LEU A 200 -0.20 -19.52 2.61
C LEU A 200 -0.57 -19.99 4.03
N ALA A 201 -0.53 -21.29 4.30
CA ALA A 201 -0.71 -21.82 5.66
C ALA A 201 0.40 -21.34 6.60
N TYR A 202 1.66 -21.38 6.16
CA TYR A 202 2.81 -20.91 6.95
C TYR A 202 2.73 -19.41 7.24
N LEU A 203 2.28 -18.60 6.28
CA LEU A 203 2.01 -17.18 6.50
C LEU A 203 0.96 -16.93 7.57
N GLN A 204 -0.07 -17.77 7.69
CA GLN A 204 -1.05 -17.65 8.78
C GLN A 204 -0.48 -18.14 10.11
N ARG A 205 0.26 -19.25 10.11
CA ARG A 205 0.91 -19.77 11.31
C ARG A 205 1.85 -18.75 11.95
N SER A 206 2.69 -18.15 11.12
CA SER A 206 3.79 -17.27 11.53
C SER A 206 3.44 -15.79 11.37
N GLN A 207 2.14 -15.44 11.26
CA GLN A 207 1.71 -14.06 11.14
C GLN A 207 2.29 -13.21 12.27
N PRO A 208 2.96 -12.09 11.96
CA PRO A 208 3.47 -11.19 12.99
C PRO A 208 2.37 -10.73 13.94
N SER A 209 2.68 -10.68 15.20
CA SER A 209 1.82 -10.08 16.21
C SER A 209 2.45 -8.79 16.71
N THR A 210 1.66 -7.72 16.75
CA THR A 210 2.06 -6.45 17.37
C THR A 210 1.10 -6.21 18.52
N SER A 211 1.62 -6.22 19.74
CA SER A 211 0.78 -6.07 20.92
C SER A 211 0.23 -4.65 21.07
N LYS A 212 -0.81 -4.49 21.88
CA LYS A 212 -1.38 -3.18 22.22
C LYS A 212 -0.34 -2.26 22.87
N GLU A 213 0.55 -2.82 23.70
CA GLU A 213 1.64 -2.11 24.35
C GLU A 213 2.70 -1.64 23.36
N GLU A 214 3.02 -2.44 22.33
CA GLU A 214 3.91 -2.03 21.25
C GLU A 214 3.28 -0.91 20.41
N LEU A 215 1.99 -1.03 20.05
CA LEU A 215 1.26 0.00 19.32
C LEU A 215 1.18 1.33 20.09
N SER A 216 1.00 1.27 21.40
CA SER A 216 0.95 2.47 22.25
C SER A 216 2.27 3.25 22.34
N ARG A 217 3.39 2.67 21.87
CA ARG A 217 4.72 3.31 21.84
C ARG A 217 5.10 3.82 20.45
N VAL A 218 4.25 3.63 19.44
CA VAL A 218 4.46 4.14 18.08
C VAL A 218 4.45 5.67 18.11
N LYS A 219 5.46 6.28 17.49
CA LYS A 219 5.63 7.75 17.44
C LYS A 219 5.42 8.31 16.05
N GLN A 220 5.49 7.47 15.03
CA GLN A 220 5.27 7.88 13.66
C GLN A 220 3.80 8.27 13.46
N PRO A 221 3.48 9.27 12.62
CA PRO A 221 2.12 9.54 12.23
C PRO A 221 1.50 8.31 11.55
N VAL A 222 0.31 7.92 11.99
CA VAL A 222 -0.44 6.77 11.46
C VAL A 222 -1.84 7.20 11.04
N LEU A 223 -2.30 6.71 9.90
CA LEU A 223 -3.69 6.76 9.47
C LEU A 223 -4.25 5.34 9.47
N VAL A 224 -5.31 5.11 10.21
CA VAL A 224 -6.14 3.89 10.10
C VAL A 224 -7.33 4.21 9.21
N ILE A 225 -7.52 3.40 8.15
CA ILE A 225 -8.56 3.64 7.14
C ILE A 225 -9.24 2.33 6.76
N CYS A 226 -10.57 2.30 6.73
CA CYS A 226 -11.33 1.11 6.34
C CYS A 226 -12.59 1.48 5.57
N GLY A 227 -13.21 0.49 4.94
CA GLY A 227 -14.55 0.64 4.38
C GLY A 227 -15.59 0.90 5.48
N ASP A 228 -16.61 1.69 5.18
CA ASP A 228 -17.71 1.98 6.11
C ASP A 228 -18.58 0.77 6.43
N GLN A 229 -18.46 -0.30 5.60
CA GLN A 229 -19.11 -1.59 5.78
C GLN A 229 -18.10 -2.72 6.01
N ASP A 230 -16.82 -2.40 6.31
CA ASP A 230 -15.77 -3.39 6.59
C ASP A 230 -15.72 -3.72 8.09
N SER A 231 -16.20 -4.90 8.44
CA SER A 231 -16.17 -5.43 9.81
C SER A 231 -15.37 -6.73 9.95
N ASP A 232 -14.64 -7.12 8.91
CA ASP A 232 -14.03 -8.45 8.78
C ASP A 232 -12.93 -8.74 9.83
N ASN A 233 -12.23 -7.70 10.30
CA ASN A 233 -11.00 -7.84 11.08
C ASN A 233 -11.07 -7.09 12.43
N GLY A 234 -12.26 -6.92 12.98
CA GLY A 234 -12.50 -6.14 14.19
C GLY A 234 -12.61 -4.64 13.96
N SER A 235 -12.64 -3.86 15.02
CA SER A 235 -12.85 -2.41 14.99
C SER A 235 -11.58 -1.65 14.56
N ALA A 236 -11.61 -1.01 13.39
CA ALA A 236 -10.55 -0.12 12.93
C ALA A 236 -10.46 1.15 13.79
N LYS A 237 -11.59 1.64 14.33
CA LYS A 237 -11.61 2.76 15.26
C LYS A 237 -10.87 2.43 16.57
N ASP A 238 -11.08 1.21 17.10
CA ASP A 238 -10.37 0.77 18.31
C ASP A 238 -8.89 0.58 18.03
N LEU A 239 -8.51 0.09 16.85
CA LEU A 239 -7.12 0.02 16.44
C LEU A 239 -6.46 1.42 16.42
N ALA A 240 -7.13 2.41 15.85
CA ALA A 240 -6.63 3.78 15.86
C ALA A 240 -6.44 4.32 17.28
N ALA A 241 -7.35 4.00 18.19
CA ALA A 241 -7.27 4.42 19.59
C ALA A 241 -6.07 3.80 20.35
N LEU A 242 -5.53 2.68 19.88
CA LEU A 242 -4.32 2.07 20.48
C LEU A 242 -3.03 2.80 20.11
N ILE A 243 -3.04 3.62 19.04
CA ILE A 243 -1.84 4.28 18.49
C ILE A 243 -1.90 5.77 18.80
N PRO A 244 -0.95 6.33 19.56
CA PRO A 244 -0.99 7.75 19.94
C PRO A 244 -1.01 8.68 18.72
N GLY A 245 -2.01 9.56 18.65
CA GLY A 245 -2.15 10.53 17.57
C GLY A 245 -2.56 9.97 16.21
N ALA A 246 -2.93 8.69 16.13
CA ALA A 246 -3.41 8.12 14.88
C ALA A 246 -4.72 8.77 14.42
N GLY A 247 -4.79 9.08 13.11
CA GLY A 247 -6.03 9.46 12.45
C GLY A 247 -6.89 8.23 12.16
N PHE A 248 -8.21 8.40 12.15
CA PHE A 248 -9.16 7.39 11.69
C PHE A 248 -10.08 7.96 10.63
N VAL A 249 -10.25 7.24 9.52
CA VAL A 249 -11.13 7.62 8.39
C VAL A 249 -11.85 6.38 7.88
N THR A 250 -13.11 6.54 7.51
CA THR A 250 -13.85 5.54 6.73
C THR A 250 -13.99 6.00 5.28
N THR A 251 -14.05 5.03 4.37
CA THR A 251 -14.32 5.23 2.94
C THR A 251 -15.45 4.33 2.50
N PRO A 252 -16.15 4.63 1.40
CA PRO A 252 -17.22 3.75 0.95
C PRO A 252 -16.73 2.33 0.68
N GLY A 253 -17.53 1.33 1.08
CA GLY A 253 -17.36 -0.05 0.67
C GLY A 253 -17.08 -1.06 1.78
N VAL A 254 -16.98 -2.32 1.33
CA VAL A 254 -16.65 -3.50 2.15
C VAL A 254 -15.14 -3.80 2.05
N HIS A 255 -14.67 -4.80 2.79
CA HIS A 255 -13.26 -5.21 2.83
C HIS A 255 -12.60 -5.36 1.45
N ASN A 256 -13.31 -5.98 0.51
CA ASN A 256 -12.74 -6.36 -0.79
C ASN A 256 -12.66 -5.22 -1.82
N ASN A 257 -13.31 -4.07 -1.60
CA ASN A 257 -13.35 -2.99 -2.59
C ASN A 257 -12.98 -1.60 -2.05
N ALA A 258 -12.98 -1.38 -0.75
CA ALA A 258 -12.70 -0.06 -0.16
C ALA A 258 -11.33 0.52 -0.60
N SER A 259 -10.28 -0.32 -0.70
CA SER A 259 -8.94 0.11 -1.16
C SER A 259 -8.87 0.54 -2.63
N GLN A 260 -9.91 0.26 -3.41
CA GLN A 260 -9.98 0.60 -4.84
C GLN A 260 -10.64 1.96 -5.09
N THR A 261 -11.27 2.54 -4.08
CA THR A 261 -12.04 3.78 -4.20
C THR A 261 -11.14 5.02 -4.33
N LYS A 262 -11.67 6.06 -4.96
CA LYS A 262 -10.98 7.37 -5.06
C LYS A 262 -10.88 8.04 -3.69
N GLU A 263 -11.86 7.84 -2.84
CA GLU A 263 -11.92 8.35 -1.47
C GLU A 263 -10.79 7.75 -0.62
N PHE A 264 -10.48 6.47 -0.79
CA PHE A 264 -9.33 5.82 -0.14
C PHE A 264 -8.02 6.48 -0.56
N SER A 265 -7.83 6.69 -1.86
CA SER A 265 -6.66 7.39 -2.39
C SER A 265 -6.56 8.82 -1.87
N ALA A 266 -7.64 9.59 -1.97
CA ALA A 266 -7.66 10.99 -1.55
C ALA A 266 -7.33 11.17 -0.06
N ALA A 267 -7.86 10.30 0.81
CA ALA A 267 -7.58 10.32 2.24
C ALA A 267 -6.09 10.08 2.52
N ILE A 268 -5.46 9.12 1.85
CA ILE A 268 -4.04 8.79 2.02
C ILE A 268 -3.14 9.93 1.50
N LEU A 269 -3.44 10.47 0.32
CA LEU A 269 -2.66 11.60 -0.23
C LEU A 269 -2.77 12.83 0.67
N SER A 270 -3.97 13.15 1.16
CA SER A 270 -4.17 14.23 2.13
C SER A 270 -3.35 14.00 3.41
N PHE A 271 -3.31 12.75 3.90
CA PHE A 271 -2.51 12.40 5.08
C PHE A 271 -1.00 12.56 4.82
N PHE A 272 -0.50 12.19 3.63
CA PHE A 272 0.92 12.34 3.31
C PHE A 272 1.34 13.79 3.16
N GLN A 273 0.45 14.68 2.71
CA GLN A 273 0.72 16.12 2.53
C GLN A 273 0.69 16.93 3.83
N LYS A 274 0.06 16.45 4.89
CA LYS A 274 0.10 17.13 6.20
C LYS A 274 1.54 17.22 6.70
N LYS A 275 1.92 18.40 7.22
CA LYS A 275 3.23 18.63 7.86
C LYS A 275 3.29 18.00 9.24
#